data_4b72a9ac58561bdfc20377a7d2bec38e
#
_entry.id   4b72a9ac58561bdfc20377a7d2bec38e
#
_cell.length_a   1.000
_cell.length_b   1.000
_cell.length_c   1.000
_cell.angle_alpha   90.00
_cell.angle_beta   90.00
_cell.angle_gamma   90.00
#
_symmetry.space_group_name_H-M   'P 1'
#
loop_
_entity.id
_entity.type
_entity.pdbx_description
1 polymer ?
#
loop_
_entity_poly.entity_id
_entity_poly.type
_entity_poly.pdbx_seq_one_letter_code
_entity_poly.pdbx_strand_id
1 'polypeptide(L)'
;METSGFYLDATPVTNRAYLQFVQDGGYDREELWDPEGWEWREEEAIRAPGHWYQPDPHRWWTQCFGFDEPLRADAPVMHVSWFEADAYARWVGKRLPTEAEWEKAASWDPSTGTKRLYPWGDESPNGARANLDQLAFRPAEVGAYPAGASAYGSSGMIGDVWEWTASEFSAYPGFESFPYREYSEIFFDKGYKVLRGGSWATRPGAIRNTFRNWDFAIRRQLFVGFRCAS
;
A
#
# COMPACT_ATOMS: atom_id res chain seq x y z
N MET A 1 5.52 20.96 -0.07
CA MET A 1 4.08 20.93 0.22
C MET A 1 3.93 20.85 1.72
N GLU A 2 3.14 21.73 2.33
CA GLU A 2 2.80 21.63 3.74
C GLU A 2 1.64 20.65 3.92
N THR A 3 1.74 19.80 4.94
CA THR A 3 0.65 18.92 5.37
C THR A 3 0.16 19.38 6.73
N SER A 4 -1.16 19.43 6.96
CA SER A 4 -1.71 19.55 8.30
C SER A 4 -1.25 18.40 9.20
N GLY A 5 -1.49 18.51 10.51
CA GLY A 5 -1.23 17.39 11.43
C GLY A 5 -2.12 16.19 11.06
N PHE A 6 -1.56 14.99 11.10
CA PHE A 6 -2.24 13.72 10.82
C PHE A 6 -1.62 12.60 11.64
N TYR A 7 -2.36 11.53 11.82
CA TYR A 7 -1.83 10.26 12.31
C TYR A 7 -1.76 9.27 11.16
N LEU A 8 -0.71 8.47 11.13
CA LEU A 8 -0.51 7.39 10.16
C LEU A 8 -0.35 6.08 10.93
N ASP A 9 -0.98 5.01 10.46
CA ASP A 9 -0.78 3.69 11.05
C ASP A 9 0.70 3.28 10.98
N ALA A 10 1.19 2.74 12.08
CA ALA A 10 2.61 2.38 12.21
C ALA A 10 3.04 1.27 11.24
N THR A 11 2.09 0.42 10.80
CA THR A 11 2.30 -0.71 9.89
C THR A 11 1.25 -0.72 8.80
N PRO A 12 1.48 -1.41 7.67
CA PRO A 12 0.42 -1.75 6.73
C PRO A 12 -0.70 -2.55 7.41
N VAL A 13 -1.91 -2.49 6.85
CA VAL A 13 -3.05 -3.31 7.30
C VAL A 13 -2.72 -4.78 7.11
N THR A 14 -2.90 -5.57 8.16
CA THR A 14 -2.61 -7.01 8.14
C THR A 14 -3.77 -7.82 7.59
N ASN A 15 -3.49 -9.04 7.13
CA ASN A 15 -4.52 -10.01 6.74
C ASN A 15 -5.53 -10.27 7.87
N ARG A 16 -5.07 -10.31 9.12
CA ARG A 16 -5.93 -10.46 10.31
C ARG A 16 -6.94 -9.32 10.42
N ALA A 17 -6.48 -8.09 10.29
CA ALA A 17 -7.34 -6.92 10.40
C ALA A 17 -8.31 -6.83 9.20
N TYR A 18 -7.81 -7.12 8.00
CA TYR A 18 -8.64 -7.10 6.80
C TYR A 18 -9.69 -8.22 6.81
N LEU A 19 -9.36 -9.39 7.36
CA LEU A 19 -10.31 -10.49 7.51
C LEU A 19 -11.49 -10.12 8.41
N GLN A 20 -11.30 -9.28 9.42
CA GLN A 20 -12.40 -8.78 10.22
C GLN A 20 -13.38 -7.95 9.39
N PHE A 21 -12.89 -7.09 8.48
CA PHE A 21 -13.73 -6.36 7.55
C PHE A 21 -14.53 -7.29 6.63
N VAL A 22 -13.90 -8.34 6.08
CA VAL A 22 -14.59 -9.35 5.25
C VAL A 22 -15.68 -10.05 6.06
N GLN A 23 -15.38 -10.48 7.30
CA GLN A 23 -16.31 -11.21 8.16
C GLN A 23 -17.45 -10.35 8.71
N ASP A 24 -17.24 -9.04 8.86
CA ASP A 24 -18.25 -8.06 9.24
C ASP A 24 -19.18 -7.66 8.06
N GLY A 25 -19.04 -8.34 6.92
CA GLY A 25 -19.83 -8.08 5.73
C GLY A 25 -19.45 -6.80 5.00
N GLY A 26 -18.20 -6.34 5.13
CA GLY A 26 -17.74 -5.09 4.52
C GLY A 26 -17.90 -5.04 2.99
N TYR A 27 -17.89 -6.19 2.33
CA TYR A 27 -18.18 -6.30 0.90
C TYR A 27 -19.67 -6.22 0.54
N ASP A 28 -20.57 -6.28 1.51
CA ASP A 28 -22.01 -6.21 1.30
C ASP A 28 -22.64 -4.90 1.80
N ARG A 29 -21.79 -3.95 2.21
CA ARG A 29 -22.18 -2.65 2.80
C ARG A 29 -21.84 -1.50 1.86
N GLU A 30 -22.77 -1.18 0.95
CA GLU A 30 -22.64 -0.12 -0.07
C GLU A 30 -22.14 1.21 0.49
N GLU A 31 -22.62 1.58 1.69
CA GLU A 31 -22.27 2.86 2.32
C GLU A 31 -20.75 3.04 2.65
N LEU A 32 -19.99 1.94 2.63
CA LEU A 32 -18.53 1.98 2.84
C LEU A 32 -17.75 2.25 1.55
N TRP A 33 -18.36 2.04 0.39
CA TRP A 33 -17.68 2.05 -0.89
C TRP A 33 -17.81 3.40 -1.60
N ASP A 34 -16.82 3.71 -2.42
CA ASP A 34 -16.98 4.70 -3.47
C ASP A 34 -18.01 4.18 -4.48
N PRO A 35 -18.89 5.02 -5.05
CA PRO A 35 -19.94 4.56 -5.98
C PRO A 35 -19.40 3.77 -7.18
N GLU A 36 -18.30 4.23 -7.82
CA GLU A 36 -17.66 3.50 -8.91
C GLU A 36 -17.10 2.16 -8.45
N GLY A 37 -16.52 2.14 -7.25
CA GLY A 37 -15.99 0.92 -6.62
C GLY A 37 -17.08 -0.08 -6.27
N TRP A 38 -18.26 0.41 -5.86
CA TRP A 38 -19.41 -0.45 -5.59
C TRP A 38 -19.93 -1.11 -6.87
N GLU A 39 -20.13 -0.34 -7.95
CA GLU A 39 -20.55 -0.86 -9.25
C GLU A 39 -19.57 -1.91 -9.77
N TRP A 40 -18.27 -1.59 -9.78
CA TRP A 40 -17.22 -2.52 -10.20
C TRP A 40 -17.22 -3.81 -9.36
N ARG A 41 -17.35 -3.71 -8.03
CA ARG A 41 -17.39 -4.84 -7.12
C ARG A 41 -18.60 -5.76 -7.40
N GLU A 42 -19.78 -5.19 -7.72
CA GLU A 42 -20.97 -5.94 -8.12
C GLU A 42 -20.77 -6.65 -9.46
N GLU A 43 -20.27 -5.96 -10.48
CA GLU A 43 -20.04 -6.49 -11.82
C GLU A 43 -19.05 -7.67 -11.81
N GLU A 44 -17.96 -7.54 -11.08
CA GLU A 44 -16.90 -8.56 -10.97
C GLU A 44 -17.18 -9.59 -9.85
N ALA A 45 -18.30 -9.46 -9.14
CA ALA A 45 -18.70 -10.32 -8.03
C ALA A 45 -17.64 -10.48 -6.94
N ILE A 46 -16.94 -9.40 -6.62
CA ILE A 46 -15.85 -9.37 -5.64
C ILE A 46 -16.40 -9.55 -4.22
N ARG A 47 -15.76 -10.42 -3.42
CA ARG A 47 -16.20 -10.75 -2.05
C ARG A 47 -15.04 -10.84 -1.05
N ALA A 48 -13.79 -10.78 -1.53
CA ALA A 48 -12.58 -10.86 -0.71
C ALA A 48 -11.38 -10.37 -1.54
N PRO A 49 -10.22 -10.10 -0.92
CA PRO A 49 -8.97 -9.81 -1.63
C PRO A 49 -8.63 -10.84 -2.71
N GLY A 50 -7.90 -10.43 -3.74
CA GLY A 50 -7.47 -11.33 -4.80
C GLY A 50 -6.72 -12.54 -4.25
N HIS A 51 -6.98 -13.71 -4.84
CA HIS A 51 -6.39 -14.99 -4.44
C HIS A 51 -6.79 -15.52 -3.06
N TRP A 52 -7.63 -14.80 -2.30
CA TRP A 52 -8.19 -15.35 -1.07
C TRP A 52 -9.39 -16.25 -1.38
N TYR A 53 -9.48 -17.37 -0.69
CA TYR A 53 -10.59 -18.29 -0.78
C TYR A 53 -10.78 -19.07 0.52
N GLN A 54 -11.94 -19.67 0.67
CA GLN A 54 -12.32 -20.37 1.88
C GLN A 54 -12.71 -21.82 1.54
N PRO A 55 -11.77 -22.77 1.63
CA PRO A 55 -12.04 -24.17 1.29
C PRO A 55 -12.95 -24.86 2.32
N ASP A 56 -12.97 -24.34 3.55
CA ASP A 56 -13.87 -24.75 4.63
C ASP A 56 -14.33 -23.53 5.44
N PRO A 57 -15.49 -23.59 6.15
CA PRO A 57 -16.06 -22.44 6.87
C PRO A 57 -15.19 -21.82 7.96
N HIS A 58 -14.12 -22.49 8.37
CA HIS A 58 -13.32 -22.07 9.53
C HIS A 58 -11.96 -21.53 9.15
N ARG A 59 -11.54 -21.65 7.88
CA ARG A 59 -10.18 -21.35 7.51
C ARG A 59 -10.07 -20.65 6.15
N TRP A 60 -9.44 -19.50 6.15
CA TRP A 60 -9.06 -18.78 4.94
C TRP A 60 -7.68 -19.18 4.43
N TRP A 61 -7.57 -19.26 3.11
CA TRP A 61 -6.38 -19.61 2.37
C TRP A 61 -6.09 -18.55 1.33
N THR A 62 -4.87 -18.52 0.87
CA THR A 62 -4.46 -17.72 -0.29
C THR A 62 -3.65 -18.55 -1.27
N GLN A 63 -3.75 -18.23 -2.54
CA GLN A 63 -2.91 -18.82 -3.57
C GLN A 63 -1.75 -17.88 -3.89
N CYS A 64 -0.53 -18.40 -3.82
CA CYS A 64 0.71 -17.68 -4.14
C CYS A 64 1.53 -18.49 -5.14
N PHE A 65 1.73 -17.98 -6.35
CA PHE A 65 2.44 -18.67 -7.45
C PHE A 65 1.97 -20.10 -7.71
N GLY A 66 0.67 -20.35 -7.65
CA GLY A 66 0.07 -21.66 -7.86
C GLY A 66 0.14 -22.60 -6.65
N PHE A 67 0.66 -22.16 -5.53
CA PHE A 67 0.65 -22.89 -4.27
C PHE A 67 -0.41 -22.34 -3.34
N ASP A 68 -1.16 -23.24 -2.72
CA ASP A 68 -2.17 -22.91 -1.73
C ASP A 68 -1.55 -22.93 -0.33
N GLU A 69 -1.74 -21.87 0.43
CA GLU A 69 -1.27 -21.79 1.82
C GLU A 69 -2.34 -21.18 2.74
N PRO A 70 -2.37 -21.55 4.02
CA PRO A 70 -3.22 -20.85 4.99
C PRO A 70 -2.89 -19.37 5.04
N LEU A 71 -3.92 -18.53 5.17
CA LEU A 71 -3.75 -17.09 5.25
C LEU A 71 -2.86 -16.71 6.44
N ARG A 72 -1.74 -16.04 6.16
CA ARG A 72 -0.78 -15.57 7.19
C ARG A 72 -1.32 -14.33 7.86
N ALA A 73 -1.79 -14.48 9.09
CA ALA A 73 -2.57 -13.46 9.79
C ALA A 73 -1.83 -12.11 9.93
N ASP A 74 -0.55 -12.14 10.25
CA ASP A 74 0.23 -10.94 10.56
C ASP A 74 1.06 -10.40 9.38
N ALA A 75 0.92 -11.00 8.19
CA ALA A 75 1.45 -10.43 6.96
C ALA A 75 0.53 -9.29 6.46
N PRO A 76 1.06 -8.28 5.74
CA PRO A 76 0.24 -7.26 5.08
C PRO A 76 -0.79 -7.90 4.15
N VAL A 77 -2.00 -7.35 4.12
CA VAL A 77 -2.97 -7.68 3.08
C VAL A 77 -2.40 -7.30 1.72
N MET A 78 -2.63 -8.14 0.72
CA MET A 78 -2.13 -7.97 -0.63
C MET A 78 -3.22 -8.31 -1.65
N HIS A 79 -3.06 -7.80 -2.88
CA HIS A 79 -4.03 -8.01 -3.96
C HIS A 79 -5.40 -7.40 -3.68
N VAL A 80 -5.41 -6.19 -3.12
CA VAL A 80 -6.58 -5.34 -2.93
C VAL A 80 -6.55 -4.18 -3.92
N SER A 81 -7.69 -3.82 -4.47
CA SER A 81 -7.88 -2.61 -5.28
C SER A 81 -7.83 -1.36 -4.38
N TRP A 82 -7.75 -0.18 -5.00
CA TRP A 82 -7.89 1.08 -4.28
C TRP A 82 -9.26 1.20 -3.60
N PHE A 83 -10.32 0.78 -4.29
CA PHE A 83 -11.69 0.79 -3.75
C PHE A 83 -11.84 -0.10 -2.52
N GLU A 84 -11.24 -1.29 -2.53
CA GLU A 84 -11.21 -2.20 -1.38
C GLU A 84 -10.46 -1.60 -0.19
N ALA A 85 -9.33 -0.92 -0.46
CA ALA A 85 -8.54 -0.25 0.57
C ALA A 85 -9.29 0.95 1.17
N ASP A 86 -9.98 1.76 0.35
CA ASP A 86 -10.79 2.90 0.79
C ASP A 86 -12.00 2.44 1.60
N ALA A 87 -12.71 1.39 1.15
CA ALA A 87 -13.84 0.81 1.88
C ALA A 87 -13.43 0.29 3.26
N TYR A 88 -12.29 -0.41 3.36
CA TYR A 88 -11.74 -0.80 4.65
C TYR A 88 -11.42 0.41 5.52
N ALA A 89 -10.77 1.43 4.99
CA ALA A 89 -10.42 2.62 5.73
C ALA A 89 -11.66 3.33 6.31
N ARG A 90 -12.74 3.44 5.52
CA ARG A 90 -14.04 3.96 6.00
C ARG A 90 -14.65 3.08 7.08
N TRP A 91 -14.57 1.75 6.94
CA TRP A 91 -15.09 0.82 7.93
C TRP A 91 -14.45 1.01 9.31
N VAL A 92 -13.13 1.27 9.37
CA VAL A 92 -12.43 1.54 10.63
C VAL A 92 -12.52 3.01 11.08
N GLY A 93 -13.30 3.86 10.39
CA GLY A 93 -13.44 5.27 10.70
C GLY A 93 -12.19 6.11 10.39
N LYS A 94 -11.39 5.66 9.42
CA LYS A 94 -10.16 6.31 8.93
C LYS A 94 -10.28 6.64 7.44
N ARG A 95 -9.15 6.98 6.83
CA ARG A 95 -8.99 7.23 5.40
C ARG A 95 -7.65 6.69 4.90
N LEU A 96 -7.46 6.62 3.60
CA LEU A 96 -6.14 6.44 3.02
C LEU A 96 -5.29 7.71 3.24
N PRO A 97 -3.98 7.59 3.44
CA PRO A 97 -3.09 8.75 3.47
C PRO A 97 -3.01 9.40 2.08
N THR A 98 -2.85 10.70 2.04
CA THR A 98 -2.39 11.35 0.82
C THR A 98 -0.94 10.95 0.53
N GLU A 99 -0.51 11.06 -0.74
CA GLU A 99 0.87 10.80 -1.12
C GLU A 99 1.87 11.66 -0.32
N ALA A 100 1.51 12.93 -0.07
CA ALA A 100 2.36 13.85 0.70
C ALA A 100 2.49 13.45 2.17
N GLU A 101 1.43 12.96 2.79
CA GLU A 101 1.44 12.44 4.17
C GLU A 101 2.30 11.17 4.26
N TRP A 102 2.10 10.25 3.30
CA TRP A 102 2.91 9.03 3.22
C TRP A 102 4.41 9.37 3.08
N GLU A 103 4.77 10.25 2.14
CA GLU A 103 6.16 10.64 1.92
C GLU A 103 6.75 11.36 3.13
N LYS A 104 5.98 12.23 3.79
CA LYS A 104 6.43 12.90 5.01
C LYS A 104 6.73 11.90 6.13
N ALA A 105 5.83 10.95 6.36
CA ALA A 105 6.01 9.92 7.38
C ALA A 105 7.20 8.99 7.09
N ALA A 106 7.48 8.72 5.82
CA ALA A 106 8.61 7.90 5.39
C ALA A 106 9.95 8.67 5.44
N SER A 107 9.95 9.94 5.01
CA SER A 107 11.22 10.63 4.68
C SER A 107 11.64 11.71 5.68
N TRP A 108 10.71 12.36 6.37
CA TRP A 108 11.05 13.51 7.19
C TRP A 108 11.62 13.10 8.54
N ASP A 109 12.79 13.67 8.88
CA ASP A 109 13.38 13.52 10.20
C ASP A 109 13.19 14.82 11.01
N PRO A 110 12.32 14.83 12.02
CA PRO A 110 12.05 16.02 12.82
C PRO A 110 13.25 16.43 13.69
N SER A 111 14.18 15.51 13.98
CA SER A 111 15.35 15.81 14.81
C SER A 111 16.42 16.62 14.07
N THR A 112 16.52 16.43 12.76
CA THR A 112 17.50 17.13 11.89
C THR A 112 16.85 18.19 11.02
N GLY A 113 15.52 18.17 10.84
CA GLY A 113 14.80 19.05 9.93
C GLY A 113 15.10 18.77 8.45
N THR A 114 15.51 17.53 8.11
CA THR A 114 15.88 17.12 6.74
C THR A 114 15.11 15.90 6.27
N LYS A 115 15.07 15.68 4.96
CA LYS A 115 14.53 14.45 4.36
C LYS A 115 15.63 13.39 4.27
N ARG A 116 15.26 12.15 4.55
CA ARG A 116 16.05 10.94 4.36
C ARG A 116 15.74 10.31 2.99
N LEU A 117 16.73 9.66 2.41
CA LEU A 117 16.57 8.92 1.14
C LEU A 117 15.67 7.69 1.31
N TYR A 118 15.83 6.96 2.43
CA TYR A 118 15.02 5.83 2.87
C TYR A 118 14.43 6.10 4.26
N PRO A 119 13.45 5.34 4.73
CA PRO A 119 12.84 5.57 6.06
C PRO A 119 13.87 5.59 7.20
N TRP A 120 14.85 4.70 7.14
CA TRP A 120 15.93 4.52 8.13
C TRP A 120 17.12 5.47 7.98
N GLY A 121 17.20 6.26 6.91
CA GLY A 121 18.34 7.13 6.62
C GLY A 121 18.80 7.02 5.16
N ASP A 122 20.09 7.26 4.91
CA ASP A 122 20.64 7.33 3.54
C ASP A 122 21.43 6.07 3.13
N GLU A 123 21.56 5.10 4.04
CA GLU A 123 22.25 3.84 3.73
C GLU A 123 21.39 2.96 2.81
N SER A 124 22.04 2.35 1.82
CA SER A 124 21.37 1.48 0.85
C SER A 124 20.52 0.38 1.51
N PRO A 125 19.39 0.01 0.90
CA PRO A 125 18.55 -1.09 1.39
C PRO A 125 19.34 -2.41 1.47
N ASN A 126 19.03 -3.19 2.51
CA ASN A 126 19.54 -4.53 2.70
C ASN A 126 18.50 -5.40 3.43
N GLY A 127 18.75 -6.72 3.50
CA GLY A 127 17.84 -7.69 4.09
C GLY A 127 17.61 -7.58 5.60
N ALA A 128 18.28 -6.66 6.32
CA ALA A 128 17.99 -6.36 7.73
C ALA A 128 16.97 -5.21 7.89
N ARG A 129 16.69 -4.45 6.82
CA ARG A 129 15.89 -3.22 6.85
C ARG A 129 14.60 -3.30 6.06
N ALA A 130 14.58 -4.09 4.98
CA ALA A 130 13.40 -4.20 4.11
C ALA A 130 13.38 -5.54 3.37
N ASN A 131 12.18 -6.03 3.11
CA ASN A 131 11.93 -7.16 2.24
C ASN A 131 11.83 -6.68 0.79
N LEU A 132 12.87 -6.90 0.03
CA LEU A 132 13.04 -6.50 -1.36
C LEU A 132 13.72 -7.62 -2.16
N ASP A 133 13.84 -7.44 -3.47
CA ASP A 133 14.66 -8.29 -4.35
C ASP A 133 14.25 -9.77 -4.37
N GLN A 134 13.00 -10.06 -4.08
CA GLN A 134 12.41 -11.41 -4.14
C GLN A 134 13.02 -12.40 -3.12
N LEU A 135 13.61 -11.91 -2.03
CA LEU A 135 14.29 -12.75 -1.03
C LEU A 135 13.39 -13.86 -0.46
N ALA A 136 12.11 -13.60 -0.27
CA ALA A 136 11.16 -14.53 0.32
C ALA A 136 9.98 -14.90 -0.59
N PHE A 137 9.86 -14.30 -1.79
CA PHE A 137 8.73 -14.44 -2.72
C PHE A 137 7.35 -14.19 -2.09
N ARG A 138 7.29 -13.43 -1.01
CA ARG A 138 6.07 -13.07 -0.27
C ARG A 138 6.34 -11.90 0.67
N PRO A 139 5.30 -11.17 1.14
CA PRO A 139 5.46 -10.21 2.22
C PRO A 139 5.92 -10.87 3.52
N ALA A 140 6.73 -10.17 4.31
CA ALA A 140 7.04 -10.55 5.68
C ALA A 140 5.90 -10.16 6.63
N GLU A 141 5.89 -10.69 7.84
CA GLU A 141 4.98 -10.24 8.89
C GLU A 141 5.33 -8.81 9.32
N VAL A 142 4.33 -8.01 9.66
CA VAL A 142 4.54 -6.63 10.11
C VAL A 142 5.47 -6.61 11.32
N GLY A 143 6.42 -5.68 11.32
CA GLY A 143 7.44 -5.59 12.37
C GLY A 143 8.66 -6.49 12.19
N ALA A 144 8.75 -7.30 11.14
CA ALA A 144 9.91 -8.16 10.87
C ALA A 144 11.22 -7.37 10.65
N TYR A 145 11.12 -6.12 10.24
CA TYR A 145 12.26 -5.25 9.93
C TYR A 145 12.31 -4.00 10.81
N PRO A 146 12.58 -4.11 12.12
CA PRO A 146 12.57 -2.95 13.03
C PRO A 146 13.63 -1.91 12.68
N ALA A 147 14.76 -2.32 12.10
CA ALA A 147 15.80 -1.41 11.61
C ALA A 147 15.40 -0.62 10.34
N GLY A 148 14.28 -0.95 9.73
CA GLY A 148 13.70 -0.27 8.57
C GLY A 148 12.67 0.82 8.91
N ALA A 149 12.43 1.09 10.20
CA ALA A 149 11.44 2.08 10.61
C ALA A 149 11.87 3.51 10.25
N SER A 150 10.88 4.36 9.98
CA SER A 150 11.09 5.79 9.73
C SER A 150 11.40 6.55 11.04
N ALA A 151 11.77 7.83 10.94
CA ALA A 151 12.00 8.69 12.10
C ALA A 151 10.75 8.85 12.99
N TYR A 152 9.55 8.64 12.45
CA TYR A 152 8.28 8.63 13.17
C TYR A 152 7.90 7.25 13.72
N GLY A 153 8.73 6.23 13.51
CA GLY A 153 8.46 4.86 13.97
C GLY A 153 7.55 4.05 13.03
N SER A 154 7.20 4.55 11.85
CA SER A 154 6.43 3.78 10.87
C SER A 154 7.30 2.70 10.25
N SER A 155 6.85 1.44 10.34
CA SER A 155 7.53 0.25 9.82
C SER A 155 6.96 -0.18 8.47
N GLY A 156 7.78 -0.87 7.66
CA GLY A 156 7.36 -1.41 6.37
C GLY A 156 6.98 -0.32 5.35
N MET A 157 7.54 0.89 5.47
CA MET A 157 7.32 1.97 4.49
C MET A 157 7.99 1.67 3.15
N ILE A 158 8.98 0.79 3.11
CA ILE A 158 9.63 0.31 1.88
C ILE A 158 9.69 -1.21 1.92
N GLY A 159 9.32 -1.84 0.79
CA GLY A 159 9.27 -3.28 0.63
C GLY A 159 7.91 -3.88 1.01
N ASP A 160 7.86 -5.18 1.10
CA ASP A 160 6.67 -5.99 1.38
C ASP A 160 5.54 -5.78 0.36
N VAL A 161 4.78 -4.71 0.43
CA VAL A 161 3.69 -4.37 -0.50
C VAL A 161 3.79 -2.92 -0.95
N TRP A 162 3.45 -2.63 -2.20
CA TRP A 162 3.09 -1.28 -2.60
C TRP A 162 1.90 -0.80 -1.76
N GLU A 163 1.84 0.49 -1.48
CA GLU A 163 0.75 1.04 -0.68
C GLU A 163 -0.08 2.05 -1.47
N TRP A 164 -1.38 1.81 -1.53
CA TRP A 164 -2.34 2.76 -2.07
C TRP A 164 -2.37 4.04 -1.25
N THR A 165 -2.44 5.18 -1.94
CA THR A 165 -2.71 6.49 -1.34
C THR A 165 -4.03 7.06 -1.85
N ALA A 166 -4.58 8.06 -1.15
CA ALA A 166 -5.78 8.76 -1.60
C ALA A 166 -5.53 9.65 -2.83
N SER A 167 -4.25 9.94 -3.16
CA SER A 167 -3.89 10.90 -4.20
C SER A 167 -4.03 10.33 -5.60
N GLU A 168 -4.54 11.15 -6.50
CA GLU A 168 -4.44 10.91 -7.94
C GLU A 168 -3.03 11.19 -8.45
N PHE A 169 -2.65 10.49 -9.51
CA PHE A 169 -1.36 10.69 -10.13
C PHE A 169 -1.38 11.94 -11.00
N SER A 170 -0.83 13.01 -10.45
CA SER A 170 -0.73 14.33 -11.08
C SER A 170 0.70 14.85 -11.05
N ALA A 171 0.99 15.85 -11.85
CA ALA A 171 2.27 16.53 -11.84
C ALA A 171 2.48 17.32 -10.53
N TYR A 172 3.70 17.32 -10.02
CA TYR A 172 4.07 18.27 -8.99
C TYR A 172 4.21 19.71 -9.57
N PRO A 173 3.97 20.76 -8.78
CA PRO A 173 4.22 22.12 -9.22
C PRO A 173 5.62 22.31 -9.80
N GLY A 174 5.73 22.86 -11.02
CA GLY A 174 7.01 23.04 -11.70
C GLY A 174 7.59 21.77 -12.33
N PHE A 175 6.80 20.71 -12.47
CA PHE A 175 7.25 19.50 -13.17
C PHE A 175 7.55 19.80 -14.65
N GLU A 176 8.68 19.31 -15.11
CA GLU A 176 9.07 19.25 -16.52
C GLU A 176 9.44 17.82 -16.87
N SER A 177 8.88 17.29 -17.96
CA SER A 177 9.11 15.90 -18.36
C SER A 177 10.57 15.68 -18.79
N PHE A 178 11.19 14.62 -18.28
CA PHE A 178 12.53 14.18 -18.66
C PHE A 178 12.66 12.66 -18.52
N PRO A 179 13.27 11.95 -19.47
CA PRO A 179 13.75 12.44 -20.78
C PRO A 179 12.63 12.60 -21.81
N TYR A 180 11.45 11.98 -21.63
CA TYR A 180 10.30 12.06 -22.54
C TYR A 180 8.98 12.16 -21.80
N ARG A 181 7.98 12.75 -22.46
CA ARG A 181 6.62 12.89 -21.94
C ARG A 181 5.95 11.56 -21.64
N GLU A 182 6.26 10.55 -22.43
CA GLU A 182 5.65 9.22 -22.40
C GLU A 182 5.95 8.44 -21.12
N TYR A 183 6.96 8.87 -20.33
CA TYR A 183 7.28 8.24 -19.04
C TYR A 183 6.34 8.63 -17.91
N SER A 184 5.69 9.80 -17.98
CA SER A 184 4.86 10.29 -16.87
C SER A 184 3.72 11.18 -17.32
N GLU A 185 3.98 12.18 -18.15
CA GLU A 185 3.06 13.28 -18.47
C GLU A 185 1.74 12.77 -19.09
N ILE A 186 1.80 11.74 -19.93
CA ILE A 186 0.61 11.14 -20.57
C ILE A 186 -0.32 10.43 -19.59
N PHE A 187 0.15 10.12 -18.37
CA PHE A 187 -0.62 9.44 -17.34
C PHE A 187 -1.22 10.40 -16.31
N PHE A 188 -0.81 11.68 -16.30
CA PHE A 188 -1.34 12.64 -15.35
C PHE A 188 -2.83 12.92 -15.58
N ASP A 189 -3.57 13.07 -14.48
CA ASP A 189 -4.98 13.46 -14.48
C ASP A 189 -5.88 12.50 -15.31
N LYS A 190 -5.56 11.20 -15.28
CA LYS A 190 -6.28 10.12 -15.95
C LYS A 190 -6.98 9.15 -14.99
N GLY A 191 -7.19 9.55 -13.74
CA GLY A 191 -7.83 8.72 -12.72
C GLY A 191 -6.94 7.63 -12.12
N TYR A 192 -5.62 7.64 -12.41
CA TYR A 192 -4.69 6.76 -11.73
C TYR A 192 -4.52 7.16 -10.28
N LYS A 193 -4.44 6.18 -9.38
CA LYS A 193 -4.12 6.36 -7.97
C LYS A 193 -2.63 6.10 -7.71
N VAL A 194 -2.03 6.91 -6.84
CA VAL A 194 -0.60 6.80 -6.52
C VAL A 194 -0.34 5.64 -5.59
N LEU A 195 0.73 4.90 -5.91
CA LEU A 195 1.32 3.82 -5.13
C LEU A 195 2.69 4.22 -4.62
N ARG A 196 3.01 3.87 -3.37
CA ARG A 196 4.28 4.17 -2.72
C ARG A 196 4.92 2.93 -2.09
N GLY A 197 6.23 3.01 -1.82
CA GLY A 197 6.96 2.07 -0.96
C GLY A 197 7.61 0.87 -1.64
N GLY A 198 7.16 0.46 -2.81
CA GLY A 198 7.67 -0.78 -3.42
C GLY A 198 7.10 -2.02 -2.77
N SER A 199 7.37 -3.18 -3.36
CA SER A 199 6.98 -4.49 -2.83
C SER A 199 8.19 -5.38 -2.62
N TRP A 200 7.99 -6.57 -2.04
CA TRP A 200 9.01 -7.61 -1.91
C TRP A 200 9.67 -7.98 -3.25
N ALA A 201 9.03 -7.73 -4.38
CA ALA A 201 9.55 -7.97 -5.72
C ALA A 201 10.37 -6.80 -6.30
N THR A 202 10.38 -5.64 -5.63
CA THR A 202 11.06 -4.45 -6.13
C THR A 202 12.57 -4.55 -5.91
N ARG A 203 13.35 -4.15 -6.93
CA ARG A 203 14.82 -4.10 -6.82
C ARG A 203 15.28 -2.97 -5.90
N PRO A 204 16.25 -3.20 -5.02
CA PRO A 204 16.77 -2.17 -4.09
C PRO A 204 17.25 -0.89 -4.79
N GLY A 205 17.87 -1.01 -5.96
CA GLY A 205 18.36 0.14 -6.72
C GLY A 205 17.26 1.00 -7.36
N ALA A 206 16.03 0.51 -7.42
CA ALA A 206 14.91 1.23 -8.03
C ALA A 206 14.07 2.01 -7.00
N ILE A 207 14.24 1.75 -5.70
CA ILE A 207 13.32 2.27 -4.68
C ILE A 207 13.98 3.29 -3.75
N ARG A 208 13.23 4.30 -3.36
CA ARG A 208 13.52 5.32 -2.34
C ARG A 208 12.22 5.98 -1.89
N ASN A 209 12.27 6.78 -0.82
CA ASN A 209 11.08 7.46 -0.26
C ASN A 209 10.30 8.29 -1.29
N THR A 210 10.97 8.85 -2.29
CA THR A 210 10.36 9.71 -3.32
C THR A 210 9.90 8.95 -4.57
N PHE A 211 10.13 7.63 -4.65
CA PHE A 211 9.70 6.87 -5.82
C PHE A 211 8.18 6.77 -5.87
N ARG A 212 7.62 7.08 -7.03
CA ARG A 212 6.18 7.05 -7.32
C ARG A 212 5.88 5.92 -8.29
N ASN A 213 4.82 5.20 -8.01
CA ASN A 213 4.16 4.31 -8.96
C ASN A 213 2.67 4.66 -9.01
N TRP A 214 1.94 4.17 -9.99
CA TRP A 214 0.52 4.44 -10.15
C TRP A 214 -0.16 3.32 -10.90
N ASP A 215 -1.45 3.13 -10.67
CA ASP A 215 -2.29 2.24 -11.47
C ASP A 215 -3.76 2.65 -11.36
N PHE A 216 -4.63 2.02 -12.16
CA PHE A 216 -6.07 2.20 -12.07
C PHE A 216 -6.61 1.70 -10.72
N ALA A 217 -7.64 2.36 -10.21
CA ALA A 217 -8.24 2.05 -8.92
C ALA A 217 -8.74 0.59 -8.79
N ILE A 218 -9.12 -0.04 -9.89
CA ILE A 218 -9.62 -1.44 -9.94
C ILE A 218 -8.51 -2.51 -9.90
N ARG A 219 -7.24 -2.14 -9.99
CA ARG A 219 -6.14 -3.12 -10.10
C ARG A 219 -5.90 -3.88 -8.82
N ARG A 220 -5.94 -5.23 -8.89
CA ARG A 220 -5.75 -6.16 -7.77
C ARG A 220 -4.57 -7.13 -7.98
N GLN A 221 -4.10 -7.30 -9.22
CA GLN A 221 -3.04 -8.24 -9.57
C GLN A 221 -1.63 -7.78 -9.17
N LEU A 222 -1.51 -6.56 -8.67
CA LEU A 222 -0.26 -6.03 -8.14
C LEU A 222 0.01 -6.57 -6.73
N PHE A 223 1.27 -6.56 -6.30
CA PHE A 223 1.66 -6.81 -4.91
C PHE A 223 1.38 -5.55 -4.08
N VAL A 224 0.13 -5.21 -3.92
CA VAL A 224 -0.33 -3.95 -3.34
C VAL A 224 -1.25 -4.19 -2.15
N GLY A 225 -0.98 -3.47 -1.08
CA GLY A 225 -1.80 -3.31 0.11
C GLY A 225 -1.94 -1.82 0.43
N PHE A 226 -2.05 -1.47 1.71
CA PHE A 226 -2.23 -0.08 2.16
C PHE A 226 -2.03 0.04 3.67
N ARG A 227 -1.96 1.28 4.14
CA ARG A 227 -2.14 1.67 5.55
C ARG A 227 -3.14 2.80 5.65
N CYS A 228 -3.68 3.06 6.83
CA CYS A 228 -4.66 4.13 7.03
C CYS A 228 -4.04 5.34 7.73
N ALA A 229 -4.74 6.47 7.59
CA ALA A 229 -4.48 7.74 8.26
C ALA A 229 -5.76 8.31 8.88
N SER A 230 -5.60 9.21 9.84
CA SER A 230 -6.69 9.96 10.48
C SER A 230 -6.27 11.37 10.82
#